data_e48b40bdc4df8ad4720722f1115d1c70
#
_entry.id   e48b40bdc4df8ad4720722f1115d1c70
#
_cell.length_a   1.000
_cell.length_b   1.000
_cell.length_c   1.000
_cell.angle_alpha   90.00
_cell.angle_beta   90.00
_cell.angle_gamma   90.00
#
_symmetry.space_group_name_H-M   'P 1'
#
loop_
_entity.id
_entity.type
_entity.pdbx_description
1 polymer ?
#
loop_
_entity_poly.entity_id
_entity_poly.type
_entity_poly.pdbx_seq_one_letter_code
_entity_poly.pdbx_strand_id
1 'polypeptide(L)'
;MKRSVNINISQDSLLSSILYLFYNADLLKACDNIRLKISFTNFINDVNILTYEKFMKRNCKVLSEIYDRCEQWSKMYNIKFLKIKHKLIHFIRTFKWFNMNINIKLMKHQINLKSDIRVLRVQLNFKLRWVIHMHYVEAKLVIKQKIMQTIIKFT
;
A
#
# COMPACT_ATOMS: atom_id res chain seq x y z
N MET A 1 -31.88 -7.32 -26.63
CA MET A 1 -30.47 -7.81 -26.65
C MET A 1 -29.67 -6.99 -25.67
N LYS A 2 -29.36 -7.49 -24.47
CA LYS A 2 -28.51 -6.78 -23.50
C LYS A 2 -27.04 -7.02 -23.90
N ARG A 3 -26.35 -6.01 -24.40
CA ARG A 3 -24.90 -6.08 -24.58
C ARG A 3 -24.24 -6.06 -23.20
N SER A 4 -23.48 -7.10 -22.89
CA SER A 4 -22.58 -7.07 -21.74
C SER A 4 -21.52 -6.03 -22.00
N VAL A 5 -21.55 -4.92 -21.28
CA VAL A 5 -20.48 -3.94 -21.30
C VAL A 5 -19.35 -4.52 -20.46
N ASN A 6 -18.28 -4.96 -21.12
CA ASN A 6 -17.02 -5.27 -20.44
C ASN A 6 -16.44 -3.96 -19.90
N ILE A 7 -16.66 -3.68 -18.63
CA ILE A 7 -16.09 -2.56 -17.91
C ILE A 7 -14.62 -2.93 -17.59
N ASN A 8 -13.78 -2.91 -18.58
CA ASN A 8 -12.34 -3.06 -18.40
C ASN A 8 -11.64 -1.84 -18.99
N ILE A 9 -10.96 -1.12 -18.12
CA ILE A 9 -10.00 -0.12 -18.56
C ILE A 9 -8.84 -0.89 -19.20
N SER A 10 -8.47 -0.54 -20.43
CA SER A 10 -7.37 -1.20 -21.15
C SER A 10 -6.09 -1.14 -20.31
N GLN A 11 -5.49 -2.29 -20.07
CA GLN A 11 -4.22 -2.38 -19.35
C GLN A 11 -3.14 -1.74 -20.22
N ASP A 12 -2.22 -1.00 -19.60
CA ASP A 12 -1.09 -0.30 -20.25
C ASP A 12 -1.43 0.95 -21.11
N SER A 13 -2.66 1.44 -21.08
CA SER A 13 -3.01 2.73 -21.68
C SER A 13 -2.70 3.89 -20.73
N LEU A 14 -2.10 4.97 -21.24
CA LEU A 14 -1.91 6.22 -20.49
C LEU A 14 -3.24 6.80 -19.99
N LEU A 15 -4.28 6.71 -20.81
CA LEU A 15 -5.62 7.16 -20.47
C LEU A 15 -6.19 6.38 -19.27
N SER A 16 -5.89 5.10 -19.16
CA SER A 16 -6.33 4.25 -18.04
C SER A 16 -5.83 4.77 -16.70
N SER A 17 -4.56 5.17 -16.64
CA SER A 17 -3.96 5.72 -15.42
C SER A 17 -4.63 7.03 -15.01
N ILE A 18 -4.94 7.89 -15.98
CA ILE A 18 -5.63 9.18 -15.74
C ILE A 18 -7.07 8.93 -15.26
N LEU A 19 -7.82 8.09 -15.95
CA LEU A 19 -9.19 7.74 -15.56
C LEU A 19 -9.24 7.12 -14.18
N TYR A 20 -8.26 6.29 -13.84
CA TYR A 20 -8.18 5.68 -12.52
C TYR A 20 -7.91 6.70 -11.41
N LEU A 21 -7.15 7.77 -11.67
CA LEU A 21 -6.95 8.87 -10.72
C LEU A 21 -8.26 9.60 -10.40
N PHE A 22 -9.08 9.90 -11.42
CA PHE A 22 -10.39 10.50 -11.21
C PHE A 22 -11.30 9.57 -10.39
N TYR A 23 -11.28 8.29 -10.70
CA TYR A 23 -12.06 7.29 -10.00
C TYR A 23 -11.66 7.17 -8.52
N ASN A 24 -10.36 7.19 -8.24
CA ASN A 24 -9.84 7.14 -6.87
C ASN A 24 -10.00 8.45 -6.10
N ALA A 25 -10.25 9.58 -6.75
CA ALA A 25 -10.48 10.84 -6.06
C ALA A 25 -11.67 10.77 -5.09
N ASP A 26 -12.72 10.02 -5.45
CA ASP A 26 -13.87 9.81 -4.58
C ASP A 26 -13.56 8.90 -3.39
N LEU A 27 -12.66 7.94 -3.54
CA LEU A 27 -12.15 7.15 -2.42
C LEU A 27 -11.42 8.04 -1.41
N LEU A 28 -10.56 8.94 -1.90
CA LEU A 28 -9.83 9.87 -1.05
C LEU A 28 -10.78 10.78 -0.30
N LYS A 29 -11.80 11.34 -0.96
CA LYS A 29 -12.84 12.17 -0.33
C LYS A 29 -13.64 11.38 0.71
N ALA A 30 -14.04 10.14 0.40
CA ALA A 30 -14.80 9.29 1.33
C ALA A 30 -14.01 8.96 2.60
N CYS A 31 -12.68 8.90 2.48
CA CYS A 31 -11.79 8.60 3.59
C CYS A 31 -11.24 9.84 4.29
N ASP A 32 -11.34 11.02 3.67
CA ASP A 32 -10.84 12.26 4.24
C ASP A 32 -11.65 12.64 5.49
N ASN A 33 -10.92 12.84 6.59
CA ASN A 33 -11.50 13.32 7.83
C ASN A 33 -10.47 14.22 8.51
N ILE A 34 -10.72 15.51 8.44
CA ILE A 34 -9.85 16.57 8.99
C ILE A 34 -9.57 16.40 10.49
N ARG A 35 -10.46 15.72 11.22
CA ARG A 35 -10.27 15.46 12.67
C ARG A 35 -9.31 14.32 12.97
N LEU A 36 -9.02 13.48 11.98
CA LEU A 36 -8.11 12.35 12.13
C LEU A 36 -6.78 12.72 11.51
N LYS A 37 -5.69 12.45 12.21
CA LYS A 37 -4.32 12.65 11.70
C LYS A 37 -3.99 11.55 10.70
N ILE A 38 -4.45 11.71 9.48
CA ILE A 38 -4.38 10.75 8.40
C ILE A 38 -3.71 11.39 7.20
N SER A 39 -2.89 10.64 6.53
CA SER A 39 -2.34 10.98 5.22
C SER A 39 -2.63 9.84 4.26
N PHE A 40 -3.20 10.19 3.12
CA PHE A 40 -3.43 9.25 2.02
C PHE A 40 -2.44 9.54 0.91
N THR A 41 -1.85 8.49 0.37
CA THR A 41 -1.13 8.56 -0.90
C THR A 41 -1.69 7.49 -1.81
N ASN A 42 -2.05 7.90 -3.00
CA ASN A 42 -2.56 7.03 -4.04
C ASN A 42 -1.64 7.11 -5.26
N PHE A 43 -1.21 5.97 -5.72
CA PHE A 43 -0.42 5.86 -6.94
C PHE A 43 -1.01 4.75 -7.81
N ILE A 44 -1.73 5.16 -8.85
CA ILE A 44 -2.49 4.28 -9.74
C ILE A 44 -3.44 3.41 -8.90
N ASN A 45 -3.18 2.12 -8.77
CA ASN A 45 -3.98 1.14 -8.03
C ASN A 45 -3.46 0.83 -6.61
N ASP A 46 -2.39 1.48 -6.19
CA ASP A 46 -1.82 1.29 -4.85
C ASP A 46 -2.26 2.42 -3.91
N VAL A 47 -3.01 2.09 -2.89
CA VAL A 47 -3.46 3.03 -1.85
C VAL A 47 -2.66 2.81 -0.59
N ASN A 48 -2.01 3.87 -0.10
CA ASN A 48 -1.29 3.86 1.15
C ASN A 48 -1.99 4.79 2.14
N ILE A 49 -2.22 4.29 3.33
CA ILE A 49 -2.88 5.01 4.42
C ILE A 49 -1.89 5.12 5.58
N LEU A 50 -1.55 6.33 5.96
CA LEU A 50 -0.68 6.62 7.07
C LEU A 50 -1.48 7.30 8.18
N THR A 51 -1.39 6.78 9.40
CA THR A 51 -1.94 7.40 10.60
C THR A 51 -0.82 7.69 11.60
N TYR A 52 -0.91 8.80 12.30
CA TYR A 52 0.09 9.19 13.30
C TYR A 52 -0.58 9.70 14.57
N GLU A 53 -0.60 8.86 15.58
CA GLU A 53 -1.09 9.16 16.93
C GLU A 53 -0.08 8.70 17.98
N LYS A 54 -0.17 9.29 19.18
CA LYS A 54 0.72 8.95 20.29
C LYS A 54 0.63 7.48 20.71
N PHE A 55 -0.56 6.89 20.62
CA PHE A 55 -0.82 5.53 21.08
C PHE A 55 -1.19 4.60 19.92
N MET A 56 -0.54 3.45 19.87
CA MET A 56 -0.79 2.44 18.86
C MET A 56 -2.26 2.01 18.79
N LYS A 57 -2.92 1.81 19.94
CA LYS A 57 -4.34 1.46 19.98
C LYS A 57 -5.23 2.48 19.26
N ARG A 58 -4.90 3.77 19.33
CA ARG A 58 -5.60 4.82 18.59
C ARG A 58 -5.37 4.72 17.11
N ASN A 59 -4.11 4.52 16.67
CA ASN A 59 -3.80 4.29 15.27
C ASN A 59 -4.59 3.11 14.71
N CYS A 60 -4.65 2.00 15.45
CA CYS A 60 -5.41 0.83 15.05
C CYS A 60 -6.90 1.12 14.88
N LYS A 61 -7.49 1.87 15.82
CA LYS A 61 -8.90 2.25 15.75
C LYS A 61 -9.16 3.13 14.53
N VAL A 62 -8.34 4.15 14.31
CA VAL A 62 -8.44 5.06 13.16
C VAL A 62 -8.31 4.28 11.86
N LEU A 63 -7.32 3.38 11.74
CA LEU A 63 -7.15 2.54 10.55
C LEU A 63 -8.37 1.64 10.31
N SER A 64 -8.97 1.09 11.37
CA SER A 64 -10.18 0.28 11.24
C SER A 64 -11.35 1.10 10.70
N GLU A 65 -11.58 2.30 11.24
CA GLU A 65 -12.65 3.20 10.78
C GLU A 65 -12.48 3.61 9.31
N ILE A 66 -11.24 3.88 8.89
CA ILE A 66 -10.93 4.21 7.49
C ILE A 66 -11.16 2.99 6.58
N TYR A 67 -10.69 1.84 7.02
CA TYR A 67 -10.87 0.61 6.27
C TYR A 67 -12.35 0.31 6.02
N ASP A 68 -13.20 0.54 7.02
CA ASP A 68 -14.64 0.38 6.90
C ASP A 68 -15.24 1.29 5.83
N ARG A 69 -14.78 2.54 5.76
CA ARG A 69 -15.16 3.49 4.71
C ARG A 69 -14.67 3.05 3.33
N CYS A 70 -13.42 2.58 3.24
CA CYS A 70 -12.89 2.02 2.00
C CYS A 70 -13.73 0.82 1.52
N GLU A 71 -14.17 -0.06 2.43
CA GLU A 71 -15.05 -1.18 2.07
C GLU A 71 -16.45 -0.72 1.64
N GLN A 72 -17.02 0.30 2.28
CA GLN A 72 -18.29 0.87 1.84
C GLN A 72 -18.18 1.45 0.44
N TRP A 73 -17.14 2.23 0.20
CA TRP A 73 -16.84 2.77 -1.12
C TRP A 73 -16.65 1.65 -2.16
N SER A 74 -15.89 0.61 -1.83
CA SER A 74 -15.63 -0.52 -2.72
C SER A 74 -16.92 -1.25 -3.14
N LYS A 75 -17.87 -1.38 -2.23
CA LYS A 75 -19.20 -1.95 -2.51
C LYS A 75 -20.02 -1.04 -3.43
N MET A 76 -19.98 0.28 -3.20
CA MET A 76 -20.71 1.26 -4.00
C MET A 76 -20.22 1.27 -5.46
N TYR A 77 -18.93 1.13 -5.67
CA TYR A 77 -18.32 1.16 -7.00
C TYR A 77 -18.03 -0.21 -7.59
N ASN A 78 -18.49 -1.29 -6.91
CA ASN A 78 -18.28 -2.68 -7.33
C ASN A 78 -16.81 -3.06 -7.55
N ILE A 79 -15.91 -2.50 -6.74
CA ILE A 79 -14.48 -2.80 -6.72
C ILE A 79 -14.18 -3.77 -5.58
N LYS A 80 -13.17 -4.61 -5.74
CA LYS A 80 -12.72 -5.52 -4.68
C LYS A 80 -11.28 -5.24 -4.29
N PHE A 81 -11.06 -4.84 -3.04
CA PHE A 81 -9.71 -4.84 -2.47
C PHE A 81 -9.26 -6.29 -2.21
N LEU A 82 -8.10 -6.64 -2.73
CA LEU A 82 -7.52 -7.97 -2.52
C LEU A 82 -6.92 -8.05 -1.11
N LYS A 83 -7.63 -8.66 -0.20
CA LYS A 83 -7.27 -8.77 1.23
C LYS A 83 -5.89 -9.38 1.46
N ILE A 84 -5.49 -10.33 0.63
CA ILE A 84 -4.15 -10.97 0.69
C ILE A 84 -3.00 -10.00 0.41
N LYS A 85 -3.27 -8.88 -0.28
CA LYS A 85 -2.29 -7.85 -0.59
C LYS A 85 -2.17 -6.79 0.51
N HIS A 86 -3.07 -6.77 1.50
CA HIS A 86 -3.00 -5.81 2.59
C HIS A 86 -1.75 -6.04 3.42
N LYS A 87 -1.00 -4.98 3.65
CA LYS A 87 0.20 -4.98 4.46
C LYS A 87 0.10 -3.88 5.49
N LEU A 88 0.52 -4.18 6.70
CA LEU A 88 0.52 -3.25 7.80
C LEU A 88 1.92 -3.17 8.39
N ILE A 89 2.41 -1.95 8.59
CA ILE A 89 3.65 -1.69 9.29
C ILE A 89 3.42 -0.62 10.34
N HIS A 90 4.06 -0.78 11.49
CA HIS A 90 4.07 0.22 12.54
C HIS A 90 5.47 0.81 12.65
N PHE A 91 5.62 2.09 12.34
CA PHE A 91 6.88 2.80 12.50
C PHE A 91 7.08 3.22 13.93
N ILE A 92 8.25 2.94 14.49
CA ILE A 92 8.61 3.29 15.87
C ILE A 92 9.94 4.02 15.92
N ARG A 93 9.98 5.05 16.77
CA ARG A 93 11.20 5.81 17.02
C ARG A 93 12.10 5.17 18.08
N THR A 94 11.50 4.53 19.08
CA THR A 94 12.21 3.97 20.24
C THR A 94 11.89 2.49 20.44
N PHE A 95 12.90 1.69 20.74
CA PHE A 95 12.83 0.22 20.79
C PHE A 95 12.08 -0.35 22.00
N LYS A 96 11.90 0.42 23.07
CA LYS A 96 11.52 -0.13 24.39
C LYS A 96 10.14 -0.80 24.46
N TRP A 97 9.27 -0.60 23.48
CA TRP A 97 7.85 -1.01 23.59
C TRP A 97 7.26 -1.64 22.33
N PHE A 98 8.11 -2.22 21.47
CA PHE A 98 7.60 -2.82 20.24
C PHE A 98 7.27 -4.30 20.43
N ASN A 99 5.98 -4.60 20.46
CA ASN A 99 5.51 -5.98 20.40
C ASN A 99 5.04 -6.29 18.99
N MET A 100 5.83 -7.09 18.25
CA MET A 100 5.50 -7.53 16.87
C MET A 100 4.30 -8.48 16.83
N ASN A 101 3.89 -9.02 17.97
CA ASN A 101 2.79 -9.99 18.05
C ASN A 101 1.40 -9.34 18.13
N ILE A 102 1.32 -8.01 17.94
CA ILE A 102 0.03 -7.34 17.94
C ILE A 102 -0.67 -7.60 16.61
N ASN A 103 -1.71 -8.40 16.67
CA ASN A 103 -2.61 -8.62 15.56
C ASN A 103 -3.68 -7.53 15.56
N ILE A 104 -3.79 -6.80 14.47
CA ILE A 104 -4.85 -5.81 14.29
C ILE A 104 -5.99 -6.48 13.55
N LYS A 105 -7.15 -6.50 14.20
CA LYS A 105 -8.39 -6.91 13.53
C LYS A 105 -8.91 -5.70 12.75
N LEU A 106 -8.78 -5.74 11.44
CA LEU A 106 -9.50 -4.83 10.55
C LEU A 106 -10.79 -5.54 10.14
N MET A 107 -11.91 -5.12 10.72
CA MET A 107 -13.22 -5.79 10.63
C MET A 107 -13.16 -7.29 11.00
N LYS A 108 -13.34 -8.18 10.01
CA LYS A 108 -13.31 -9.65 10.17
C LYS A 108 -11.96 -10.28 9.83
N HIS A 109 -10.97 -9.47 9.41
CA HIS A 109 -9.67 -9.97 8.98
C HIS A 109 -8.58 -9.58 9.95
N GLN A 110 -7.79 -10.59 10.31
CA GLN A 110 -6.59 -10.38 11.10
C GLN A 110 -5.44 -10.04 10.16
N ILE A 111 -4.84 -8.87 10.34
CA ILE A 111 -3.66 -8.46 9.60
C ILE A 111 -2.48 -8.43 10.57
N ASN A 112 -1.44 -9.18 10.23
CA ASN A 112 -0.21 -9.24 11.01
C ASN A 112 0.69 -8.05 10.66
N LEU A 113 1.32 -7.48 11.66
CA LEU A 113 2.36 -6.49 11.48
C LEU A 113 3.55 -7.09 10.71
N LYS A 114 4.06 -6.35 9.77
CA LYS A 114 5.29 -6.69 9.05
C LYS A 114 6.46 -5.88 9.59
N SER A 115 7.64 -6.49 9.60
CA SER A 115 8.89 -5.80 9.92
C SER A 115 9.31 -4.84 8.82
N ASP A 116 8.93 -5.14 7.60
CA ASP A 116 9.21 -4.35 6.42
C ASP A 116 8.09 -4.46 5.40
N ILE A 117 7.93 -3.44 4.61
CA ILE A 117 7.00 -3.39 3.48
C ILE A 117 7.67 -2.72 2.29
N ARG A 118 7.18 -3.05 1.10
CA ARG A 118 7.58 -2.38 -0.12
C ARG A 118 6.47 -1.45 -0.58
N VAL A 119 6.80 -0.16 -0.69
CA VAL A 119 5.91 0.90 -1.18
C VAL A 119 6.58 1.56 -2.38
N LEU A 120 5.93 1.58 -3.53
CA LEU A 120 6.41 2.24 -4.76
C LEU A 120 7.90 1.90 -5.07
N ARG A 121 8.27 0.63 -4.98
CA ARG A 121 9.64 0.11 -5.17
C ARG A 121 10.64 0.44 -4.05
N VAL A 122 10.24 1.20 -3.03
CA VAL A 122 11.07 1.50 -1.86
C VAL A 122 10.79 0.48 -0.76
N GLN A 123 11.84 -0.14 -0.24
CA GLN A 123 11.73 -1.04 0.92
C GLN A 123 11.80 -0.21 2.20
N LEU A 124 10.73 -0.21 2.97
CA LEU A 124 10.61 0.49 4.24
C LEU A 124 10.61 -0.51 5.38
N ASN A 125 11.44 -0.32 6.37
CA ASN A 125 11.39 -1.08 7.61
C ASN A 125 10.72 -0.28 8.73
N PHE A 126 10.32 -0.96 9.81
CA PHE A 126 9.63 -0.36 10.96
C PHE A 126 10.45 0.73 11.68
N LYS A 127 11.78 0.79 11.47
CA LYS A 127 12.67 1.83 12.00
C LYS A 127 12.98 2.94 11.03
N LEU A 128 12.44 2.89 9.81
CA LEU A 128 12.77 3.79 8.70
C LEU A 128 14.28 3.86 8.40
N ARG A 129 15.00 2.76 8.58
CA ARG A 129 16.42 2.67 8.22
C ARG A 129 16.56 2.25 6.76
N TRP A 130 17.35 2.97 6.01
CA TRP A 130 17.58 2.75 4.58
C TRP A 130 18.43 1.51 4.25
N VAL A 131 19.06 0.89 5.23
CA VAL A 131 19.98 -0.24 5.05
C VAL A 131 19.35 -1.36 4.22
N ILE A 132 18.12 -1.77 4.53
CA ILE A 132 17.43 -2.84 3.80
C ILE A 132 17.18 -2.44 2.35
N HIS A 133 16.81 -1.17 2.11
CA HIS A 133 16.61 -0.67 0.75
C HIS A 133 17.92 -0.63 -0.04
N MET A 134 19.01 -0.19 0.58
CA MET A 134 20.34 -0.16 -0.04
C MET A 134 20.78 -1.55 -0.49
N HIS A 135 20.72 -2.55 0.38
CA HIS A 135 21.03 -3.94 0.01
C HIS A 135 20.15 -4.47 -1.13
N TYR A 136 18.87 -4.12 -1.13
CA TYR A 136 17.97 -4.50 -2.23
C TYR A 136 18.39 -3.87 -3.57
N VAL A 137 18.80 -2.60 -3.56
CA VAL A 137 19.28 -1.89 -4.77
C VAL A 137 20.60 -2.47 -5.23
N GLU A 138 21.56 -2.70 -4.33
CA GLU A 138 22.85 -3.32 -4.62
C GLU A 138 22.70 -4.70 -5.26
N ALA A 139 21.87 -5.57 -4.69
CA ALA A 139 21.60 -6.89 -5.25
C ALA A 139 21.03 -6.81 -6.68
N LYS A 140 20.14 -5.85 -6.95
CA LYS A 140 19.62 -5.63 -8.30
C LYS A 140 20.68 -5.12 -9.28
N LEU A 141 21.57 -4.25 -8.85
CA LEU A 141 22.68 -3.75 -9.70
C LEU A 141 23.60 -4.88 -10.08
N VAL A 142 23.99 -5.75 -9.15
CA VAL A 142 24.84 -6.91 -9.42
C VAL A 142 24.19 -7.84 -10.44
N ILE A 143 22.89 -8.12 -10.32
CA ILE A 143 22.17 -8.96 -11.31
C ILE A 143 22.20 -8.30 -12.70
N LYS A 144 21.93 -6.99 -12.80
CA LYS A 144 21.96 -6.27 -14.06
C LYS A 144 23.36 -6.27 -14.70
N GLN A 145 24.41 -6.08 -13.90
CA GLN A 145 25.79 -6.14 -14.38
C GLN A 145 26.13 -7.52 -14.96
N LYS A 146 25.73 -8.60 -14.28
CA LYS A 146 25.93 -9.98 -14.78
C LYS A 146 25.20 -10.19 -16.11
N ILE A 147 23.96 -9.75 -16.23
CA ILE A 147 23.19 -9.85 -17.48
C ILE A 147 23.89 -9.08 -18.62
N MET A 148 24.33 -7.85 -18.37
CA MET A 148 25.05 -7.04 -19.37
C MET A 148 26.36 -7.70 -19.81
N GLN A 149 27.16 -8.23 -18.86
CA GLN A 149 28.38 -8.96 -19.16
C GLN A 149 28.12 -10.22 -20.01
N THR A 150 26.98 -10.88 -19.76
CA THR A 150 26.59 -12.07 -20.56
C THR A 150 26.24 -11.65 -21.99
N ILE A 151 25.47 -10.58 -22.17
CA ILE A 151 25.10 -10.08 -23.51
C ILE A 151 26.34 -9.68 -24.29
N ILE A 152 27.28 -8.94 -23.68
CA ILE A 152 28.53 -8.51 -24.36
C ILE A 152 29.40 -9.70 -24.80
N LYS A 153 29.33 -10.83 -24.11
CA LYS A 153 30.08 -12.04 -24.49
C LYS A 153 29.49 -12.80 -25.71
N PHE A 154 28.26 -12.50 -26.06
CA PHE A 154 27.55 -13.13 -27.20
C PHE A 154 27.49 -12.23 -28.43
N THR A 155 27.98 -11.00 -28.35
CA THR A 155 28.22 -10.09 -29.48
C THR A 155 29.69 -10.10 -29.85
#